data_e887ac5d22bf3f164b40d0596f72172a
#
_entry.id   e887ac5d22bf3f164b40d0596f72172a
#
_cell.length_a   1.000
_cell.length_b   1.000
_cell.length_c   1.000
_cell.angle_alpha   90.00
_cell.angle_beta   90.00
_cell.angle_gamma   90.00
#
_symmetry.space_group_name_H-M   'P 1'
#
loop_
_entity.id
_entity.type
_entity.pdbx_description
1 polymer ?
#
loop_
_entity_poly.entity_id
_entity_poly.type
_entity_poly.pdbx_seq_one_letter_code
_entity_poly.pdbx_strand_id
1 'polypeptide(L)'
;MNMFISKEEWLDKNKRKSDMENSLLERTYTTLMGNVYDKDGYRWSPYRCITPGKGSFTGIWNWDTAFHSIGVSRWDTDLAKDGILGFTQFQDEKGKFPDIIWENGNIEGHYAKPPLFSKACEIVYRRDGDREFLKKMYPRLVANENHWRENRCRSGMFFYDSEDKGEEIYQLHVRYESGWDNSVRWDKTITDMWPIDLNCFAVMDYRSLTYIANELNLCDDAKMWAEKGVELADLINERLWDGKNGYYADANKLTGEISDVLTPASFMPLYINIAGKEQALSMA
;
A
#
# COMPACT_ATOMS: atom_id res chain seq x y z
N MET A 1 4.85 -19.34 14.83
CA MET A 1 3.81 -20.40 14.90
C MET A 1 2.66 -19.96 14.02
N ASN A 2 2.40 -20.69 12.94
CA ASN A 2 1.37 -20.30 11.96
C ASN A 2 0.01 -20.19 12.65
N MET A 3 -0.71 -19.13 12.36
CA MET A 3 -2.03 -18.90 12.93
C MET A 3 -3.10 -19.23 11.89
N PHE A 4 -3.88 -20.24 12.18
CA PHE A 4 -5.14 -20.51 11.46
C PHE A 4 -6.26 -20.66 12.47
N ILE A 5 -7.37 -19.96 12.26
CA ILE A 5 -8.61 -20.11 13.04
C ILE A 5 -9.81 -20.26 12.11
N SER A 6 -10.78 -21.09 12.49
CA SER A 6 -11.98 -21.31 11.68
C SER A 6 -12.84 -20.04 11.57
N LYS A 7 -13.77 -20.04 10.61
CA LYS A 7 -14.75 -18.97 10.45
C LYS A 7 -15.54 -18.75 11.74
N GLU A 8 -16.03 -19.82 12.32
CA GLU A 8 -16.88 -19.81 13.52
C GLU A 8 -16.09 -19.24 14.70
N GLU A 9 -14.87 -19.71 14.92
CA GLU A 9 -13.99 -19.23 15.99
C GLU A 9 -13.62 -17.75 15.79
N TRP A 10 -13.34 -17.33 14.55
CA TRP A 10 -13.02 -15.94 14.26
C TRP A 10 -14.23 -15.02 14.48
N LEU A 11 -15.42 -15.42 14.05
CA LEU A 11 -16.66 -14.66 14.27
C LEU A 11 -16.99 -14.55 15.76
N ASP A 12 -16.86 -15.63 16.52
CA ASP A 12 -17.12 -15.63 17.97
C ASP A 12 -16.16 -14.68 18.71
N LYS A 13 -14.86 -14.77 18.43
CA LYS A 13 -13.83 -13.88 19.01
C LYS A 13 -14.02 -12.41 18.67
N ASN A 14 -14.62 -12.08 17.52
CA ASN A 14 -14.82 -10.71 17.04
C ASN A 14 -16.25 -10.22 17.14
N LYS A 15 -17.13 -10.98 17.81
CA LYS A 15 -18.56 -10.65 17.94
C LYS A 15 -18.77 -9.23 18.43
N ARG A 16 -19.66 -8.52 17.76
CA ARG A 16 -20.05 -7.13 18.05
C ARG A 16 -21.46 -7.09 18.69
N LYS A 17 -21.82 -5.93 19.23
CA LYS A 17 -23.14 -5.73 19.84
C LYS A 17 -24.26 -5.61 18.79
N SER A 18 -23.93 -5.12 17.61
CA SER A 18 -24.86 -4.90 16.52
C SER A 18 -24.89 -6.09 15.57
N ASP A 19 -26.07 -6.54 15.19
CA ASP A 19 -26.26 -7.61 14.19
C ASP A 19 -25.74 -7.18 12.81
N MET A 20 -25.84 -5.89 12.48
CA MET A 20 -25.29 -5.34 11.25
C MET A 20 -23.76 -5.46 11.19
N GLU A 21 -23.06 -5.14 12.29
CA GLU A 21 -21.62 -5.31 12.37
C GLU A 21 -21.19 -6.78 12.27
N ASN A 22 -21.94 -7.69 12.92
CA ASN A 22 -21.69 -9.12 12.82
C ASN A 22 -21.90 -9.65 11.39
N SER A 23 -22.93 -9.19 10.71
CA SER A 23 -23.17 -9.50 9.30
C SER A 23 -22.05 -9.00 8.38
N LEU A 24 -21.51 -7.80 8.64
CA LEU A 24 -20.35 -7.26 7.90
C LEU A 24 -19.10 -8.08 8.15
N LEU A 25 -18.82 -8.50 9.38
CA LEU A 25 -17.70 -9.39 9.69
C LEU A 25 -17.81 -10.71 8.94
N GLU A 26 -18.96 -11.35 8.97
CA GLU A 26 -19.21 -12.61 8.26
C GLU A 26 -19.03 -12.43 6.74
N ARG A 27 -19.58 -11.35 6.18
CA ARG A 27 -19.46 -11.05 4.76
C ARG A 27 -18.01 -10.80 4.37
N THR A 28 -17.24 -10.08 5.20
CA THR A 28 -15.81 -9.83 4.97
C THR A 28 -15.02 -11.14 4.85
N TYR A 29 -15.21 -12.05 5.82
CA TYR A 29 -14.59 -13.37 5.77
C TYR A 29 -14.99 -14.14 4.50
N THR A 30 -16.29 -14.23 4.25
CA THR A 30 -16.84 -15.01 3.13
C THR A 30 -16.37 -14.46 1.78
N THR A 31 -16.30 -13.13 1.62
CA THR A 31 -15.83 -12.49 0.38
C THR A 31 -14.36 -12.78 0.13
N LEU A 32 -13.49 -12.56 1.13
CA LEU A 32 -12.06 -12.80 0.96
C LEU A 32 -11.78 -14.29 0.69
N MET A 33 -12.37 -15.20 1.47
CA MET A 33 -12.16 -16.64 1.27
C MET A 33 -12.79 -17.16 -0.03
N GLY A 34 -13.89 -16.57 -0.48
CA GLY A 34 -14.52 -16.87 -1.76
C GLY A 34 -13.65 -16.52 -2.97
N ASN A 35 -12.77 -15.55 -2.83
CA ASN A 35 -11.85 -15.09 -3.87
C ASN A 35 -10.45 -15.72 -3.82
N VAL A 36 -10.25 -16.71 -2.94
CA VAL A 36 -8.98 -17.47 -2.89
C VAL A 36 -8.89 -18.42 -4.07
N TYR A 37 -7.78 -18.37 -4.77
CA TYR A 37 -7.32 -19.41 -5.68
C TYR A 37 -6.31 -20.29 -4.98
N ASP A 38 -6.53 -21.59 -4.98
CA ASP A 38 -5.56 -22.57 -4.51
C ASP A 38 -4.34 -22.64 -5.44
N LYS A 39 -3.30 -23.36 -5.01
CA LYS A 39 -2.04 -23.51 -5.76
C LYS A 39 -2.22 -24.02 -7.20
N ASP A 40 -3.30 -24.71 -7.47
CA ASP A 40 -3.65 -25.19 -8.80
C ASP A 40 -4.43 -24.16 -9.65
N GLY A 41 -4.85 -23.04 -9.04
CA GLY A 41 -5.66 -22.01 -9.69
C GLY A 41 -4.85 -21.16 -10.67
N TYR A 42 -3.64 -20.78 -10.29
CA TYR A 42 -2.69 -20.07 -11.16
C TYR A 42 -1.47 -20.93 -11.42
N ARG A 43 -1.33 -21.47 -12.62
CA ARG A 43 -0.22 -22.37 -13.01
C ARG A 43 1.17 -21.75 -12.85
N TRP A 44 1.25 -20.44 -12.85
CA TRP A 44 2.50 -19.70 -12.69
C TRP A 44 2.85 -19.43 -11.22
N SER A 45 1.98 -19.73 -10.24
CA SER A 45 2.24 -19.46 -8.82
C SER A 45 2.18 -20.74 -7.99
N PRO A 46 3.23 -21.04 -7.21
CA PRO A 46 3.21 -22.11 -6.22
C PRO A 46 2.47 -21.73 -4.93
N TYR A 47 1.91 -20.52 -4.88
CA TYR A 47 1.26 -19.94 -3.70
C TYR A 47 -0.24 -19.78 -3.93
N ARG A 48 -1.02 -19.83 -2.85
CA ARG A 48 -2.42 -19.43 -2.86
C ARG A 48 -2.49 -17.92 -3.06
N CYS A 49 -3.42 -17.45 -3.87
CA CYS A 49 -3.60 -16.04 -4.18
C CYS A 49 -5.05 -15.62 -3.97
N ILE A 50 -5.27 -14.34 -3.69
CA ILE A 50 -6.61 -13.75 -3.56
C ILE A 50 -6.77 -12.74 -4.71
N THR A 51 -7.75 -12.99 -5.58
CA THR A 51 -8.14 -12.03 -6.62
C THR A 51 -9.15 -11.02 -6.05
N PRO A 52 -9.22 -9.79 -6.58
CA PRO A 52 -10.25 -8.83 -6.19
C PRO A 52 -11.67 -9.31 -6.48
N GLY A 53 -11.87 -10.12 -7.52
CA GLY A 53 -13.18 -10.68 -7.85
C GLY A 53 -13.12 -11.76 -8.92
N LYS A 54 -13.40 -13.02 -8.55
CA LYS A 54 -13.50 -14.13 -9.49
C LYS A 54 -14.50 -13.82 -10.60
N GLY A 55 -14.09 -14.03 -11.84
CA GLY A 55 -14.92 -13.84 -13.03
C GLY A 55 -14.77 -12.46 -13.69
N SER A 56 -14.48 -11.41 -12.96
CA SER A 56 -14.32 -10.05 -13.51
C SER A 56 -12.87 -9.55 -13.44
N PHE A 57 -12.17 -9.91 -12.38
CA PHE A 57 -10.78 -9.48 -12.12
C PHE A 57 -9.92 -10.72 -11.88
N THR A 58 -9.62 -11.43 -12.99
CA THR A 58 -8.98 -12.76 -13.00
C THR A 58 -7.46 -12.70 -12.92
N GLY A 59 -6.91 -11.98 -11.97
CA GLY A 59 -5.48 -11.85 -11.75
C GLY A 59 -5.23 -11.49 -10.30
N ILE A 60 -4.02 -11.08 -10.00
CA ILE A 60 -3.67 -10.47 -8.71
C ILE A 60 -3.12 -9.07 -8.93
N TRP A 61 -3.59 -8.14 -8.13
CA TRP A 61 -3.24 -6.72 -8.18
C TRP A 61 -2.31 -6.36 -7.03
N ASN A 62 -1.46 -5.38 -7.24
CA ASN A 62 -0.40 -4.95 -6.34
C ASN A 62 -0.93 -4.66 -4.92
N TRP A 63 -1.48 -3.47 -4.71
CA TRP A 63 -1.89 -3.05 -3.37
C TRP A 63 -3.12 -3.82 -2.84
N ASP A 64 -3.97 -4.33 -3.75
CA ASP A 64 -5.06 -5.23 -3.37
C ASP A 64 -4.53 -6.48 -2.67
N THR A 65 -3.46 -7.09 -3.21
CA THR A 65 -2.79 -8.23 -2.58
C THR A 65 -2.27 -7.87 -1.18
N ALA A 66 -1.69 -6.68 -1.01
CA ALA A 66 -1.23 -6.23 0.31
C ALA A 66 -2.42 -6.04 1.27
N PHE A 67 -3.51 -5.39 0.84
CA PHE A 67 -4.72 -5.23 1.64
C PHE A 67 -5.41 -6.56 1.96
N HIS A 68 -5.52 -7.47 0.98
CA HIS A 68 -6.05 -8.82 1.20
C HIS A 68 -5.23 -9.56 2.25
N SER A 69 -3.89 -9.51 2.16
CA SER A 69 -2.99 -10.15 3.10
C SER A 69 -3.13 -9.57 4.53
N ILE A 70 -3.26 -8.25 4.66
CA ILE A 70 -3.58 -7.60 5.94
C ILE A 70 -4.89 -8.13 6.50
N GLY A 71 -5.92 -8.23 5.66
CA GLY A 71 -7.24 -8.72 6.05
C GLY A 71 -7.22 -10.17 6.52
N VAL A 72 -6.77 -11.09 5.65
CA VAL A 72 -6.79 -12.54 5.95
C VAL A 72 -5.82 -12.94 7.04
N SER A 73 -4.77 -12.17 7.30
CA SER A 73 -3.84 -12.43 8.41
C SER A 73 -4.54 -12.52 9.77
N ARG A 74 -5.77 -12.05 9.87
CA ARG A 74 -6.58 -12.12 11.09
C ARG A 74 -7.03 -13.54 11.44
N TRP A 75 -7.03 -14.44 10.46
CA TRP A 75 -7.45 -15.84 10.64
C TRP A 75 -6.55 -16.87 9.94
N ASP A 76 -5.77 -16.48 8.92
CA ASP A 76 -4.85 -17.36 8.20
C ASP A 76 -3.59 -16.58 7.80
N THR A 77 -2.53 -16.68 8.63
CA THR A 77 -1.26 -16.02 8.35
C THR A 77 -0.49 -16.68 7.22
N ASP A 78 -0.70 -17.97 6.96
CA ASP A 78 -0.06 -18.65 5.83
C ASP A 78 -0.65 -18.21 4.50
N LEU A 79 -1.99 -18.05 4.41
CA LEU A 79 -2.62 -17.47 3.22
C LEU A 79 -2.16 -16.04 2.99
N ALA A 80 -2.00 -15.25 4.05
CA ALA A 80 -1.48 -13.89 3.94
C ALA A 80 -0.05 -13.85 3.38
N LYS A 81 0.83 -14.74 3.88
CA LYS A 81 2.20 -14.88 3.38
C LYS A 81 2.24 -15.43 1.96
N ASP A 82 1.41 -16.41 1.65
CA ASP A 82 1.26 -16.94 0.29
C ASP A 82 0.92 -15.82 -0.71
N GLY A 83 -0.06 -14.95 -0.40
CA GLY A 83 -0.42 -13.81 -1.23
C GLY A 83 0.75 -12.87 -1.47
N ILE A 84 1.44 -12.46 -0.41
CA ILE A 84 2.63 -11.57 -0.49
C ILE A 84 3.74 -12.21 -1.33
N LEU A 85 4.10 -13.46 -1.06
CA LEU A 85 5.17 -14.16 -1.77
C LEU A 85 4.79 -14.42 -3.23
N GLY A 86 3.53 -14.78 -3.48
CA GLY A 86 2.99 -15.04 -4.80
C GLY A 86 3.02 -13.81 -5.70
N PHE A 87 2.81 -12.62 -5.15
CA PHE A 87 2.89 -11.38 -5.89
C PHE A 87 4.34 -10.88 -6.04
N THR A 88 5.08 -10.82 -4.94
CA THR A 88 6.41 -10.19 -4.91
C THR A 88 7.51 -10.98 -5.61
N GLN A 89 7.24 -12.25 -6.01
CA GLN A 89 8.17 -13.00 -6.86
C GLN A 89 8.36 -12.39 -8.26
N PHE A 90 7.42 -11.53 -8.69
CA PHE A 90 7.45 -10.85 -9.99
C PHE A 90 8.13 -9.46 -9.93
N GLN A 91 8.85 -9.18 -8.86
CA GLN A 91 9.68 -7.98 -8.79
C GLN A 91 10.70 -7.94 -9.94
N ASP A 92 10.79 -6.81 -10.64
CA ASP A 92 11.73 -6.65 -11.74
C ASP A 92 13.17 -6.40 -11.25
N GLU A 93 14.11 -6.35 -12.20
CA GLU A 93 15.55 -6.12 -11.91
C GLU A 93 15.84 -4.75 -11.30
N LYS A 94 14.91 -3.79 -11.46
CA LYS A 94 15.00 -2.43 -10.89
C LYS A 94 14.35 -2.33 -9.51
N GLY A 95 13.84 -3.44 -8.98
CA GLY A 95 13.17 -3.49 -7.68
C GLY A 95 11.68 -3.12 -7.69
N LYS A 96 11.11 -2.80 -8.86
CA LYS A 96 9.70 -2.44 -8.97
C LYS A 96 8.81 -3.66 -8.82
N PHE A 97 7.73 -3.56 -8.03
CA PHE A 97 6.62 -4.48 -8.10
C PHE A 97 5.68 -4.05 -9.25
N PRO A 98 5.22 -4.99 -10.10
CA PRO A 98 4.28 -4.67 -11.18
C PRO A 98 2.93 -4.21 -10.61
N ASP A 99 2.04 -3.73 -11.47
CA ASP A 99 0.67 -3.43 -11.07
C ASP A 99 -0.21 -4.70 -11.03
N ILE A 100 -0.22 -5.47 -12.12
CA ILE A 100 -1.09 -6.65 -12.25
C ILE A 100 -0.29 -7.84 -12.76
N ILE A 101 -0.60 -9.02 -12.22
CA ILE A 101 -0.24 -10.30 -12.82
C ILE A 101 -1.55 -10.98 -13.22
N TRP A 102 -1.81 -11.07 -14.52
CA TRP A 102 -3.02 -11.63 -15.07
C TRP A 102 -3.10 -13.14 -14.87
N GLU A 103 -4.29 -13.72 -14.98
CA GLU A 103 -4.54 -15.16 -14.86
C GLU A 103 -3.65 -16.01 -15.79
N ASN A 104 -3.35 -15.51 -16.97
CA ASN A 104 -2.46 -16.17 -17.95
C ASN A 104 -0.97 -15.98 -17.66
N GLY A 105 -0.59 -15.26 -16.60
CA GLY A 105 0.79 -14.94 -16.22
C GLY A 105 1.37 -13.70 -16.89
N ASN A 106 0.61 -13.01 -17.74
CA ASN A 106 1.05 -11.73 -18.30
C ASN A 106 1.17 -10.68 -17.21
N ILE A 107 2.17 -9.83 -17.32
CA ILE A 107 2.49 -8.80 -16.31
C ILE A 107 2.18 -7.42 -16.90
N GLU A 108 1.39 -6.64 -16.17
CA GLU A 108 1.27 -5.20 -16.37
C GLU A 108 2.26 -4.49 -15.43
N GLY A 109 3.28 -3.88 -16.01
CA GLY A 109 4.40 -3.33 -15.25
C GLY A 109 4.85 -1.94 -15.68
N HIS A 110 4.07 -1.22 -16.52
CA HIS A 110 4.42 0.15 -16.95
C HIS A 110 4.32 1.18 -15.81
N TYR A 111 3.60 0.85 -14.78
CA TYR A 111 3.42 1.61 -13.55
C TYR A 111 3.38 0.66 -12.34
N ALA A 112 3.44 1.21 -11.15
CA ALA A 112 3.36 0.46 -9.90
C ALA A 112 2.06 0.82 -9.15
N LYS A 113 2.04 0.61 -7.84
CA LYS A 113 1.03 1.13 -6.90
C LYS A 113 1.76 1.68 -5.66
N PRO A 114 1.12 2.55 -4.88
CA PRO A 114 1.70 3.05 -3.64
C PRO A 114 2.31 1.94 -2.76
N PRO A 115 3.47 2.16 -2.13
CA PRO A 115 4.18 1.12 -1.38
C PRO A 115 3.39 0.71 -0.14
N LEU A 116 2.86 -0.51 -0.12
CA LEU A 116 2.06 -1.05 0.98
C LEU A 116 2.55 -2.42 1.47
N PHE A 117 3.43 -3.08 0.72
CA PHE A 117 3.89 -4.42 1.09
C PHE A 117 4.70 -4.46 2.39
N SER A 118 5.49 -3.42 2.70
CA SER A 118 6.21 -3.36 3.98
C SER A 118 5.22 -3.34 5.15
N LYS A 119 4.12 -2.58 5.01
CA LYS A 119 3.06 -2.55 6.02
C LYS A 119 2.33 -3.89 6.14
N ALA A 120 2.08 -4.56 5.03
CA ALA A 120 1.47 -5.89 5.04
C ALA A 120 2.39 -6.91 5.73
N CYS A 121 3.69 -6.93 5.41
CA CYS A 121 4.67 -7.80 6.05
C CYS A 121 4.77 -7.54 7.56
N GLU A 122 4.81 -6.28 7.99
CA GLU A 122 4.80 -5.91 9.41
C GLU A 122 3.57 -6.47 10.13
N ILE A 123 2.37 -6.26 9.56
CA ILE A 123 1.11 -6.70 10.20
C ILE A 123 1.04 -8.23 10.28
N VAL A 124 1.43 -8.94 9.23
CA VAL A 124 1.44 -10.41 9.21
C VAL A 124 2.42 -10.93 10.26
N TYR A 125 3.65 -10.41 10.28
CA TYR A 125 4.67 -10.79 11.25
C TYR A 125 4.24 -10.56 12.71
N ARG A 126 3.59 -9.42 13.00
CA ARG A 126 3.08 -9.13 14.36
C ARG A 126 2.07 -10.17 14.86
N ARG A 127 1.51 -11.00 13.98
CA ARG A 127 0.54 -12.03 14.34
C ARG A 127 1.18 -13.38 14.65
N ASP A 128 2.21 -13.77 13.90
CA ASP A 128 2.78 -15.12 14.01
C ASP A 128 4.27 -15.16 14.38
N GLY A 129 4.99 -14.04 14.29
CA GLY A 129 6.39 -13.93 14.65
C GLY A 129 7.35 -14.66 13.69
N ASP A 130 6.92 -14.91 12.44
CA ASP A 130 7.74 -15.63 11.45
C ASP A 130 8.90 -14.76 10.93
N ARG A 131 10.03 -14.83 11.65
CA ARG A 131 11.22 -14.05 11.31
C ARG A 131 11.86 -14.46 10.00
N GLU A 132 11.72 -15.73 9.60
CA GLU A 132 12.28 -16.20 8.31
C GLU A 132 11.50 -15.60 7.14
N PHE A 133 10.18 -15.42 7.28
CA PHE A 133 9.39 -14.65 6.32
C PHE A 133 9.91 -13.21 6.20
N LEU A 134 10.16 -12.51 7.29
CA LEU A 134 10.73 -11.15 7.23
C LEU A 134 12.11 -11.12 6.57
N LYS A 135 13.01 -12.05 6.90
CA LYS A 135 14.33 -12.15 6.26
C LYS A 135 14.23 -12.32 4.75
N LYS A 136 13.26 -13.11 4.29
CA LYS A 136 13.02 -13.32 2.86
C LYS A 136 12.45 -12.06 2.18
N MET A 137 11.59 -11.33 2.87
CA MET A 137 10.90 -10.15 2.31
C MET A 137 11.74 -8.88 2.35
N TYR A 138 12.52 -8.66 3.41
CA TYR A 138 13.22 -7.39 3.63
C TYR A 138 14.03 -6.90 2.42
N PRO A 139 14.90 -7.70 1.77
CA PRO A 139 15.64 -7.24 0.61
C PRO A 139 14.73 -6.83 -0.56
N ARG A 140 13.59 -7.47 -0.74
CA ARG A 140 12.62 -7.11 -1.79
C ARG A 140 11.92 -5.78 -1.49
N LEU A 141 11.57 -5.57 -0.22
CA LEU A 141 10.95 -4.33 0.24
C LEU A 141 11.91 -3.15 0.08
N VAL A 142 13.18 -3.33 0.47
CA VAL A 142 14.24 -2.33 0.26
C VAL A 142 14.46 -2.02 -1.21
N ALA A 143 14.48 -3.04 -2.07
CA ALA A 143 14.62 -2.84 -3.51
C ALA A 143 13.44 -2.05 -4.09
N ASN A 144 12.22 -2.32 -3.63
CA ASN A 144 11.03 -1.56 -4.06
C ASN A 144 11.06 -0.11 -3.58
N GLU A 145 11.49 0.16 -2.35
CA GLU A 145 11.67 1.53 -1.86
C GLU A 145 12.74 2.27 -2.67
N ASN A 146 13.87 1.63 -2.93
CA ASN A 146 14.91 2.21 -3.78
C ASN A 146 14.38 2.57 -5.18
N HIS A 147 13.57 1.71 -5.79
CA HIS A 147 12.92 2.01 -7.06
C HIS A 147 12.06 3.28 -6.98
N TRP A 148 11.19 3.38 -5.95
CA TRP A 148 10.36 4.57 -5.73
C TRP A 148 11.20 5.82 -5.56
N ARG A 149 12.23 5.77 -4.72
CA ARG A 149 13.11 6.90 -4.43
C ARG A 149 13.93 7.35 -5.65
N GLU A 150 14.42 6.43 -6.44
CA GLU A 150 15.26 6.75 -7.63
C GLU A 150 14.42 7.24 -8.80
N ASN A 151 13.22 6.74 -8.99
CA ASN A 151 12.40 7.00 -10.18
C ASN A 151 11.17 7.88 -9.92
N ARG A 152 10.71 7.98 -8.68
CA ARG A 152 9.45 8.64 -8.28
C ARG A 152 9.62 9.65 -7.13
N CYS A 153 10.86 10.10 -6.87
CA CYS A 153 11.13 11.08 -5.81
C CYS A 153 11.95 12.26 -6.35
N ARG A 154 11.52 13.47 -6.04
CA ARG A 154 12.27 14.72 -6.29
C ARG A 154 12.11 15.67 -5.12
N SER A 155 13.17 16.37 -4.77
CA SER A 155 13.18 17.31 -3.64
C SER A 155 12.66 16.68 -2.32
N GLY A 156 12.90 15.37 -2.15
CA GLY A 156 12.49 14.60 -0.97
C GLY A 156 11.02 14.14 -0.95
N MET A 157 10.23 14.45 -1.98
CA MET A 157 8.83 14.08 -2.07
C MET A 157 8.53 13.20 -3.28
N PHE A 158 7.58 12.28 -3.13
CA PHE A 158 7.19 11.31 -4.14
C PHE A 158 6.10 11.86 -5.06
N PHE A 159 6.08 11.36 -6.30
CA PHE A 159 5.09 11.69 -7.33
C PHE A 159 4.73 10.45 -8.15
N TYR A 160 3.54 10.45 -8.76
CA TYR A 160 3.11 9.41 -9.68
C TYR A 160 3.70 9.63 -11.08
N ASP A 161 4.05 8.54 -11.77
CA ASP A 161 4.61 8.57 -13.11
C ASP A 161 4.30 7.26 -13.85
N SER A 162 4.69 7.14 -15.11
CA SER A 162 4.65 5.91 -15.91
C SER A 162 5.91 5.77 -16.74
N GLU A 163 6.30 4.54 -17.03
CA GLU A 163 7.39 4.25 -17.96
C GLU A 163 6.97 4.48 -19.41
N ASP A 164 5.68 4.29 -19.71
CA ASP A 164 5.10 4.64 -21.02
C ASP A 164 4.81 6.14 -21.07
N LYS A 165 5.47 6.83 -21.99
CA LYS A 165 5.38 8.29 -22.18
C LYS A 165 4.52 8.69 -23.38
N GLY A 166 3.79 7.77 -23.98
CA GLY A 166 2.82 8.08 -25.03
C GLY A 166 1.75 9.05 -24.52
N GLU A 167 1.45 10.12 -25.28
CA GLU A 167 0.75 11.32 -24.80
C GLU A 167 -0.60 11.01 -24.12
N GLU A 168 -1.44 10.17 -24.72
CA GLU A 168 -2.75 9.81 -24.16
C GLU A 168 -2.63 8.73 -23.07
N ILE A 169 -1.80 7.70 -23.29
CA ILE A 169 -1.65 6.57 -22.39
C ILE A 169 -0.92 6.96 -21.10
N TYR A 170 -0.01 7.93 -21.18
CA TYR A 170 0.79 8.38 -20.05
C TYR A 170 -0.08 8.88 -18.88
N GLN A 171 -1.01 9.79 -19.15
CA GLN A 171 -1.89 10.31 -18.10
C GLN A 171 -2.78 9.23 -17.50
N LEU A 172 -3.25 8.30 -18.33
CA LEU A 172 -4.05 7.17 -17.89
C LEU A 172 -3.24 6.25 -16.95
N HIS A 173 -2.02 5.91 -17.33
CA HIS A 173 -1.14 5.07 -16.51
C HIS A 173 -0.76 5.75 -15.18
N VAL A 174 -0.53 7.07 -15.17
CA VAL A 174 -0.27 7.81 -13.93
C VAL A 174 -1.49 7.79 -12.99
N ARG A 175 -2.71 7.87 -13.53
CA ARG A 175 -3.95 7.67 -12.73
C ARG A 175 -4.02 6.25 -12.17
N TYR A 176 -3.70 5.25 -12.99
CA TYR A 176 -3.68 3.85 -12.56
C TYR A 176 -2.60 3.57 -11.52
N GLU A 177 -1.40 4.18 -11.63
CA GLU A 177 -0.37 4.09 -10.59
C GLU A 177 -0.88 4.61 -9.24
N SER A 178 -1.72 5.65 -9.25
CA SER A 178 -2.30 6.20 -8.04
C SER A 178 -3.36 5.30 -7.40
N GLY A 179 -4.03 4.44 -8.19
CA GLY A 179 -5.19 3.67 -7.77
C GLY A 179 -6.48 4.49 -7.58
N TRP A 180 -6.45 5.80 -7.89
CA TRP A 180 -7.59 6.70 -7.84
C TRP A 180 -8.16 6.99 -9.23
N ASP A 181 -8.28 5.99 -10.05
CA ASP A 181 -8.49 5.97 -11.50
C ASP A 181 -9.42 7.06 -12.04
N ASN A 182 -10.55 7.30 -11.37
CA ASN A 182 -11.60 8.24 -11.77
C ASN A 182 -11.78 9.40 -10.79
N SER A 183 -10.77 9.74 -10.01
CA SER A 183 -10.84 10.83 -9.04
C SER A 183 -10.83 12.19 -9.72
N VAL A 184 -11.69 13.10 -9.25
CA VAL A 184 -11.73 14.52 -9.66
C VAL A 184 -10.41 15.26 -9.40
N ARG A 185 -9.53 14.73 -8.55
CA ARG A 185 -8.21 15.33 -8.29
C ARG A 185 -7.30 15.33 -9.53
N TRP A 186 -7.61 14.52 -10.54
CA TRP A 186 -6.85 14.41 -11.79
C TRP A 186 -7.39 15.26 -12.94
N ASP A 187 -8.45 16.04 -12.71
CA ASP A 187 -9.06 16.85 -13.77
C ASP A 187 -8.20 18.05 -14.19
N LYS A 188 -7.26 18.46 -13.33
CA LYS A 188 -6.33 19.56 -13.64
C LYS A 188 -5.02 19.06 -14.23
N THR A 189 -4.11 18.52 -13.42
CA THR A 189 -2.84 17.93 -13.90
C THR A 189 -2.29 16.96 -12.87
N ILE A 190 -2.27 15.69 -13.23
CA ILE A 190 -1.76 14.63 -12.35
C ILE A 190 -0.22 14.57 -12.32
N THR A 191 0.44 14.96 -13.41
CA THR A 191 1.87 14.74 -13.62
C THR A 191 2.78 15.72 -12.88
N ASP A 192 2.23 16.88 -12.50
CA ASP A 192 3.00 17.94 -11.84
C ASP A 192 2.68 18.08 -10.35
N MET A 193 2.11 17.04 -9.74
CA MET A 193 1.68 17.09 -8.36
C MET A 193 2.61 16.28 -7.44
N TRP A 194 2.75 16.74 -6.20
CA TRP A 194 3.08 15.93 -5.05
C TRP A 194 1.79 15.45 -4.40
N PRO A 195 1.41 14.17 -4.60
CA PRO A 195 0.16 13.64 -4.05
C PRO A 195 0.28 13.42 -2.55
N ILE A 196 -0.71 13.86 -1.80
CA ILE A 196 -0.73 13.75 -0.34
C ILE A 196 -0.77 12.28 0.12
N ASP A 197 -1.54 11.43 -0.54
CA ASP A 197 -1.67 10.01 -0.22
C ASP A 197 -0.38 9.23 -0.46
N LEU A 198 0.27 9.40 -1.63
CA LEU A 198 1.51 8.71 -1.93
C LEU A 198 2.61 9.03 -0.92
N ASN A 199 2.75 10.31 -0.56
CA ASN A 199 3.74 10.72 0.43
C ASN A 199 3.40 10.17 1.83
N CYS A 200 2.12 10.07 2.19
CA CYS A 200 1.71 9.39 3.42
C CYS A 200 1.97 7.87 3.37
N PHE A 201 1.73 7.20 2.23
CA PHE A 201 2.08 5.79 2.06
C PHE A 201 3.59 5.58 2.19
N ALA A 202 4.42 6.48 1.65
CA ALA A 202 5.88 6.40 1.80
C ALA A 202 6.33 6.57 3.26
N VAL A 203 5.71 7.46 4.05
CA VAL A 203 5.97 7.54 5.51
C VAL A 203 5.57 6.23 6.20
N MET A 204 4.45 5.62 5.83
CA MET A 204 4.05 4.31 6.37
C MET A 204 5.04 3.21 6.00
N ASP A 205 5.55 3.23 4.78
CA ASP A 205 6.56 2.29 4.29
C ASP A 205 7.86 2.41 5.11
N TYR A 206 8.40 3.62 5.29
CA TYR A 206 9.58 3.87 6.12
C TYR A 206 9.40 3.41 7.57
N ARG A 207 8.24 3.66 8.18
CA ARG A 207 7.94 3.19 9.54
C ARG A 207 7.90 1.66 9.61
N SER A 208 7.34 1.01 8.60
CA SER A 208 7.29 -0.46 8.53
C SER A 208 8.66 -1.06 8.27
N LEU A 209 9.48 -0.46 7.39
CA LEU A 209 10.88 -0.85 7.17
C LEU A 209 11.71 -0.67 8.43
N THR A 210 11.52 0.43 9.17
CA THR A 210 12.15 0.65 10.50
C THR A 210 11.80 -0.49 11.45
N TYR A 211 10.52 -0.83 11.57
CA TYR A 211 10.09 -1.92 12.43
C TYR A 211 10.70 -3.26 12.02
N ILE A 212 10.63 -3.61 10.73
CA ILE A 212 11.16 -4.88 10.20
C ILE A 212 12.67 -4.96 10.41
N ALA A 213 13.41 -3.88 10.14
CA ALA A 213 14.86 -3.82 10.34
C ALA A 213 15.24 -4.05 11.83
N ASN A 214 14.50 -3.46 12.77
CA ASN A 214 14.69 -3.71 14.20
C ASN A 214 14.45 -5.19 14.55
N GLU A 215 13.37 -5.79 14.08
CA GLU A 215 13.08 -7.21 14.30
C GLU A 215 14.17 -8.14 13.72
N LEU A 216 14.83 -7.69 12.65
CA LEU A 216 15.95 -8.39 12.03
C LEU A 216 17.31 -8.08 12.65
N ASN A 217 17.40 -7.18 13.64
CA ASN A 217 18.62 -6.65 14.26
C ASN A 217 19.54 -5.89 13.28
N LEU A 218 18.97 -5.22 12.30
CA LEU A 218 19.65 -4.36 11.31
C LEU A 218 19.60 -2.90 11.80
N CYS A 219 20.37 -2.59 12.85
CA CYS A 219 20.24 -1.32 13.59
C CYS A 219 20.52 -0.08 12.72
N ASP A 220 21.50 -0.15 11.83
CA ASP A 220 21.86 0.97 10.96
C ASP A 220 20.74 1.25 9.94
N ASP A 221 20.17 0.21 9.34
CA ASP A 221 19.03 0.32 8.44
C ASP A 221 17.81 0.88 9.19
N ALA A 222 17.52 0.39 10.38
CA ALA A 222 16.40 0.86 11.19
C ALA A 222 16.52 2.37 11.49
N LYS A 223 17.71 2.82 11.84
CA LYS A 223 17.99 4.24 12.07
C LYS A 223 17.77 5.07 10.78
N MET A 224 18.34 4.62 9.68
CA MET A 224 18.20 5.29 8.37
C MET A 224 16.73 5.42 7.95
N TRP A 225 15.95 4.35 8.06
CA TRP A 225 14.51 4.38 7.70
C TRP A 225 13.71 5.31 8.62
N ALA A 226 14.03 5.30 9.92
CA ALA A 226 13.38 6.20 10.88
C ALA A 226 13.63 7.67 10.54
N GLU A 227 14.88 8.04 10.24
CA GLU A 227 15.27 9.39 9.82
C GLU A 227 14.52 9.82 8.55
N LYS A 228 14.50 8.99 7.51
CA LYS A 228 13.75 9.26 6.28
C LYS A 228 12.25 9.45 6.52
N GLY A 229 11.66 8.64 7.42
CA GLY A 229 10.25 8.75 7.77
C GLY A 229 9.91 10.08 8.46
N VAL A 230 10.80 10.58 9.31
CA VAL A 230 10.65 11.88 9.97
C VAL A 230 10.81 13.01 8.95
N GLU A 231 11.87 12.99 8.17
CA GLU A 231 12.14 14.01 7.14
C GLU A 231 10.97 14.16 6.16
N LEU A 232 10.41 13.05 5.69
CA LEU A 232 9.26 13.11 4.77
C LEU A 232 7.98 13.60 5.47
N ALA A 233 7.76 13.22 6.73
CA ALA A 233 6.62 13.72 7.50
C ALA A 233 6.70 15.24 7.70
N ASP A 234 7.88 15.76 7.95
CA ASP A 234 8.12 17.21 8.07
C ASP A 234 7.86 17.94 6.74
N LEU A 235 8.34 17.37 5.62
CA LEU A 235 8.07 17.91 4.28
C LEU A 235 6.58 17.92 3.93
N ILE A 236 5.83 16.89 4.32
CA ILE A 236 4.36 16.86 4.14
C ILE A 236 3.71 18.01 4.90
N ASN A 237 4.08 18.20 6.17
CA ASN A 237 3.55 19.27 7.00
C ASN A 237 3.93 20.69 6.48
N GLU A 238 5.12 20.82 5.90
CA GLU A 238 5.61 22.08 5.34
C GLU A 238 4.91 22.42 4.01
N ARG A 239 4.77 21.44 3.10
CA ARG A 239 4.46 21.69 1.69
C ARG A 239 3.05 21.31 1.26
N LEU A 240 2.36 20.45 2.01
CA LEU A 240 1.04 19.95 1.66
C LEU A 240 -0.05 20.40 2.64
N TRP A 241 0.30 21.27 3.60
CA TRP A 241 -0.65 21.88 4.50
C TRP A 241 -1.03 23.29 4.03
N ASP A 242 -2.30 23.52 3.72
CA ASP A 242 -2.83 24.86 3.47
C ASP A 242 -3.20 25.52 4.81
N GLY A 243 -2.27 26.28 5.34
CA GLY A 243 -2.47 27.00 6.62
C GLY A 243 -3.54 28.10 6.55
N LYS A 244 -3.93 28.57 5.35
CA LYS A 244 -4.98 29.57 5.18
C LYS A 244 -6.37 28.94 5.22
N ASN A 245 -6.53 27.80 4.59
CA ASN A 245 -7.82 27.12 4.46
C ASN A 245 -7.98 25.97 5.45
N GLY A 246 -6.89 25.54 6.12
CA GLY A 246 -6.91 24.60 7.24
C GLY A 246 -7.09 23.14 6.83
N TYR A 247 -6.50 22.71 5.71
CA TYR A 247 -6.55 21.34 5.26
C TYR A 247 -5.25 20.89 4.58
N TYR A 248 -5.06 19.56 4.45
CA TYR A 248 -4.03 18.97 3.60
C TYR A 248 -4.58 18.68 2.20
N ALA A 249 -3.77 18.95 1.18
CA ALA A 249 -4.08 18.57 -0.20
C ALA A 249 -2.81 18.32 -1.02
N ASP A 250 -3.00 17.88 -2.27
CA ASP A 250 -1.91 17.79 -3.24
C ASP A 250 -1.33 19.18 -3.51
N ALA A 251 -0.04 19.26 -3.84
CA ALA A 251 0.57 20.52 -4.24
C ALA A 251 1.26 20.39 -5.59
N ASN A 252 1.24 21.45 -6.39
CA ASN A 252 2.00 21.50 -7.63
C ASN A 252 3.50 21.51 -7.32
N LYS A 253 4.24 20.54 -7.87
CA LYS A 253 5.67 20.36 -7.56
C LYS A 253 6.60 21.43 -8.15
N LEU A 254 6.11 22.24 -9.08
CA LEU A 254 6.87 23.32 -9.71
C LEU A 254 6.59 24.68 -9.03
N THR A 255 5.34 24.94 -8.68
CA THR A 255 4.92 26.24 -8.11
C THR A 255 4.76 26.21 -6.59
N GLY A 256 4.56 25.03 -6.00
CA GLY A 256 4.21 24.85 -4.58
C GLY A 256 2.74 25.22 -4.27
N GLU A 257 1.94 25.53 -5.28
CA GLU A 257 0.52 25.86 -5.09
C GLU A 257 -0.26 24.63 -4.62
N ILE A 258 -0.97 24.78 -3.51
CA ILE A 258 -1.80 23.72 -2.94
C ILE A 258 -3.12 23.63 -3.69
N SER A 259 -3.57 22.43 -4.00
CA SER A 259 -4.81 22.16 -4.72
C SER A 259 -6.04 22.55 -3.87
N ASP A 260 -7.05 23.11 -4.52
CA ASP A 260 -8.37 23.36 -3.95
C ASP A 260 -9.31 22.14 -4.03
N VAL A 261 -8.82 21.01 -4.59
CA VAL A 261 -9.59 19.77 -4.74
C VAL A 261 -9.38 18.89 -3.51
N LEU A 262 -10.39 18.80 -2.66
CA LEU A 262 -10.39 17.95 -1.48
C LEU A 262 -10.95 16.56 -1.80
N THR A 263 -10.25 15.55 -1.32
CA THR A 263 -10.65 14.14 -1.42
C THR A 263 -10.37 13.43 -0.09
N PRO A 264 -10.83 12.19 0.11
CA PRO A 264 -10.46 11.42 1.30
C PRO A 264 -8.94 11.29 1.52
N ALA A 265 -8.11 11.45 0.48
CA ALA A 265 -6.65 11.49 0.60
C ALA A 265 -6.16 12.59 1.57
N SER A 266 -6.88 13.71 1.67
CA SER A 266 -6.59 14.81 2.59
C SER A 266 -6.55 14.39 4.07
N PHE A 267 -7.21 13.29 4.43
CA PHE A 267 -7.22 12.76 5.80
C PHE A 267 -6.08 11.77 6.09
N MET A 268 -5.26 11.42 5.11
CA MET A 268 -4.14 10.49 5.30
C MET A 268 -3.13 10.96 6.36
N PRO A 269 -2.75 12.26 6.44
CA PRO A 269 -1.85 12.73 7.51
C PRO A 269 -2.39 12.49 8.93
N LEU A 270 -3.72 12.57 9.12
CA LEU A 270 -4.36 12.25 10.39
C LEU A 270 -4.30 10.75 10.65
N TYR A 271 -4.63 9.94 9.65
CA TYR A 271 -4.62 8.48 9.75
C TYR A 271 -3.25 7.93 10.13
N ILE A 272 -2.17 8.47 9.56
CA ILE A 272 -0.80 8.04 9.86
C ILE A 272 -0.15 8.81 11.03
N ASN A 273 -0.88 9.69 11.70
CA ASN A 273 -0.42 10.40 12.91
C ASN A 273 0.80 11.30 12.66
N ILE A 274 0.79 12.09 11.59
CA ILE A 274 1.80 13.13 11.32
C ILE A 274 1.23 14.55 11.44
N ALA A 275 -0.09 14.71 11.39
CA ALA A 275 -0.74 15.99 11.62
C ALA A 275 -0.54 16.45 13.07
N GLY A 276 -0.19 17.71 13.24
CA GLY A 276 -0.17 18.34 14.56
C GLY A 276 -1.58 18.53 15.13
N LYS A 277 -1.67 18.79 16.44
CA LYS A 277 -2.96 18.94 17.11
C LYS A 277 -3.85 20.03 16.49
N GLU A 278 -3.25 21.18 16.15
CA GLU A 278 -3.99 22.30 15.55
C GLU A 278 -4.50 21.96 14.15
N GLN A 279 -3.67 21.27 13.35
CA GLN A 279 -4.05 20.79 12.03
C GLN A 279 -5.18 19.77 12.11
N ALA A 280 -5.10 18.81 13.04
CA ALA A 280 -6.15 17.83 13.25
C ALA A 280 -7.48 18.47 13.67
N LEU A 281 -7.44 19.47 14.54
CA LEU A 281 -8.64 20.23 14.97
C LEU A 281 -9.23 21.07 13.85
N SER A 282 -8.40 21.59 12.94
CA SER A 282 -8.88 22.35 11.78
C SER A 282 -9.62 21.48 10.78
N MET A 283 -9.28 20.19 10.71
CA MET A 283 -9.89 19.23 9.76
C MET A 283 -11.08 18.45 10.34
N ALA A 284 -11.38 18.59 11.63
CA ALA A 284 -12.49 17.91 12.29
C ALA A 284 -13.80 18.71 12.17
#